data_1c61ad8888217e71a428793cdd87fefb
#
_entry.id   1c61ad8888217e71a428793cdd87fefb
#
_cell.length_a   1.000
_cell.length_b   1.000
_cell.length_c   1.000
_cell.angle_alpha   90.00
_cell.angle_beta   90.00
_cell.angle_gamma   90.00
#
_symmetry.space_group_name_H-M   'P 1'
#
loop_
_entity.id
_entity.type
_entity.pdbx_description
1 polymer ?
#
loop_
_entity_poly.entity_id
_entity_poly.type
_entity_poly.pdbx_seq_one_letter_code
_entity_poly.pdbx_strand_id
1 'polypeptide(L)'
;MLDREGFRPNVGIILLNARNQVFWGKRLRTHSWQFPQGGIKYGESPEQAMLRELHEEVGLKPEHVRILARTRDWLRYEVPDHFIRKDARGHYRGQKQIWFLLRLMGHDSDLDLRATDHPEFDAWRWNEYWVPLELVIEFKRDVYQMALSELARFLPRVNHHNRFLRSGMRTRQHDDEGGDLPYSEAGHTDHGTLQPSDGDTLLPGLGHVPGTDH
;
A
#
# COMPACT_ATOMS: atom_id res chain seq x y z
N MET A 1 -12.11 13.34 7.64
CA MET A 1 -11.62 14.49 8.44
C MET A 1 -10.11 14.40 8.53
N LEU A 2 -9.38 15.50 8.43
CA LEU A 2 -7.92 15.53 8.63
C LEU A 2 -7.63 15.77 10.11
N ASP A 3 -6.49 15.26 10.59
CA ASP A 3 -5.97 15.66 11.89
C ASP A 3 -5.30 17.05 11.84
N ARG A 4 -4.78 17.52 12.97
CA ARG A 4 -4.15 18.84 13.09
C ARG A 4 -2.87 18.98 12.26
N GLU A 5 -2.24 17.85 11.89
CA GLU A 5 -1.01 17.79 11.10
C GLU A 5 -1.27 17.62 9.60
N GLY A 6 -2.56 17.53 9.19
CA GLY A 6 -2.95 17.36 7.79
C GLY A 6 -3.00 15.90 7.31
N PHE A 7 -2.93 14.91 8.22
CA PHE A 7 -3.04 13.51 7.87
C PHE A 7 -4.48 13.01 7.99
N ARG A 8 -4.91 12.19 7.05
CA ARG A 8 -6.19 11.49 7.08
C ARG A 8 -6.05 10.18 7.86
N PRO A 9 -6.80 9.98 8.97
CA PRO A 9 -6.86 8.69 9.64
C PRO A 9 -7.42 7.60 8.71
N ASN A 10 -6.75 6.46 8.69
CA ASN A 10 -7.03 5.37 7.76
C ASN A 10 -6.68 4.03 8.41
N VAL A 11 -7.20 2.93 7.88
CA VAL A 11 -6.82 1.57 8.22
C VAL A 11 -6.23 0.86 7.01
N GLY A 12 -5.22 0.01 7.24
CA GLY A 12 -4.69 -0.92 6.24
C GLY A 12 -4.95 -2.36 6.67
N ILE A 13 -5.16 -3.25 5.72
CA ILE A 13 -5.56 -4.63 5.97
C ILE A 13 -4.60 -5.59 5.27
N ILE A 14 -3.90 -6.41 6.06
CA ILE A 14 -3.11 -7.54 5.56
C ILE A 14 -3.92 -8.81 5.83
N LEU A 15 -4.63 -9.30 4.82
CA LEU A 15 -5.42 -10.51 4.90
C LEU A 15 -4.59 -11.71 4.45
N LEU A 16 -4.49 -12.73 5.31
CA LEU A 16 -3.74 -13.97 5.09
C LEU A 16 -4.66 -15.11 4.75
N ASN A 17 -4.26 -15.95 3.79
CA ASN A 17 -4.83 -17.29 3.61
C ASN A 17 -4.16 -18.31 4.55
N ALA A 18 -4.58 -19.57 4.47
CA ALA A 18 -4.03 -20.68 5.30
C ALA A 18 -2.53 -20.94 5.05
N ARG A 19 -1.98 -20.50 3.90
CA ARG A 19 -0.56 -20.66 3.54
C ARG A 19 0.29 -19.45 3.94
N ASN A 20 -0.26 -18.49 4.69
CA ASN A 20 0.35 -17.20 5.03
C ASN A 20 0.67 -16.31 3.82
N GLN A 21 0.02 -16.54 2.69
CA GLN A 21 0.06 -15.64 1.56
C GLN A 21 -0.90 -14.47 1.81
N VAL A 22 -0.58 -13.29 1.29
CA VAL A 22 -1.35 -12.07 1.49
C VAL A 22 -2.26 -11.79 0.29
N PHE A 23 -3.47 -11.32 0.58
CA PHE A 23 -4.37 -10.77 -0.43
C PHE A 23 -3.74 -9.52 -1.06
N TRP A 24 -3.76 -9.46 -2.39
CA TRP A 24 -3.24 -8.34 -3.15
C TRP A 24 -4.24 -7.93 -4.21
N GLY A 25 -4.84 -6.74 -4.08
CA GLY A 25 -5.90 -6.25 -4.94
C GLY A 25 -5.37 -5.32 -6.03
N LYS A 26 -5.83 -5.51 -7.26
CA LYS A 26 -5.60 -4.62 -8.39
C LYS A 26 -6.68 -3.54 -8.39
N ARG A 27 -6.27 -2.29 -8.31
CA ARG A 27 -7.20 -1.16 -8.29
C ARG A 27 -7.94 -1.04 -9.61
N LEU A 28 -9.24 -0.79 -9.49
CA LEU A 28 -10.13 -0.60 -10.63
C LEU A 28 -9.59 0.48 -11.59
N ARG A 29 -9.58 0.18 -12.89
CA ARG A 29 -9.16 1.08 -13.97
C ARG A 29 -7.71 1.60 -13.87
N THR A 30 -6.87 0.92 -13.11
CA THR A 30 -5.44 1.26 -13.01
C THR A 30 -4.57 0.01 -13.14
N HIS A 31 -3.26 0.20 -13.26
CA HIS A 31 -2.29 -0.90 -13.18
C HIS A 31 -1.70 -1.07 -11.78
N SER A 32 -2.17 -0.27 -10.81
CA SER A 32 -1.65 -0.30 -9.45
C SER A 32 -2.30 -1.40 -8.61
N TRP A 33 -1.50 -1.99 -7.74
CA TRP A 33 -1.90 -3.02 -6.80
C TRP A 33 -1.67 -2.54 -5.38
N GLN A 34 -2.54 -2.91 -4.46
CA GLN A 34 -2.42 -2.51 -3.06
C GLN A 34 -3.13 -3.48 -2.12
N PHE A 35 -2.84 -3.35 -0.82
CA PHE A 35 -3.66 -3.92 0.23
C PHE A 35 -5.00 -3.17 0.34
N PRO A 36 -6.08 -3.86 0.81
CA PRO A 36 -7.31 -3.19 1.19
C PRO A 36 -7.04 -2.14 2.26
N GLN A 37 -7.65 -0.97 2.11
CA GLN A 37 -7.43 0.16 3.01
C GLN A 37 -8.52 1.22 2.85
N GLY A 38 -8.87 1.89 3.93
CA GLY A 38 -9.82 3.00 3.81
C GLY A 38 -9.86 3.94 5.00
N GLY A 39 -10.56 5.05 4.81
CA GLY A 39 -10.62 6.12 5.80
C GLY A 39 -11.50 5.77 7.00
N ILE A 40 -11.08 6.17 8.19
CA ILE A 40 -11.88 6.08 9.40
C ILE A 40 -12.91 7.20 9.38
N LYS A 41 -14.20 6.87 9.51
CA LYS A 41 -15.32 7.81 9.57
C LYS A 41 -15.42 8.43 10.97
N TYR A 42 -16.12 9.54 11.07
CA TYR A 42 -16.36 10.19 12.37
C TYR A 42 -17.09 9.24 13.33
N GLY A 43 -16.61 9.10 14.56
CA GLY A 43 -17.17 8.21 15.58
C GLY A 43 -16.84 6.72 15.39
N GLU A 44 -16.13 6.35 14.34
CA GLU A 44 -15.75 4.97 14.05
C GLU A 44 -14.42 4.63 14.73
N SER A 45 -14.34 3.47 15.36
CA SER A 45 -13.06 2.93 15.83
C SER A 45 -12.23 2.38 14.66
N PRO A 46 -10.89 2.23 14.79
CA PRO A 46 -10.09 1.59 13.75
C PRO A 46 -10.57 0.18 13.39
N GLU A 47 -11.06 -0.60 14.35
CA GLU A 47 -11.57 -1.95 14.11
C GLU A 47 -12.88 -1.94 13.33
N GLN A 48 -13.78 -1.02 13.65
CA GLN A 48 -15.04 -0.83 12.91
C GLN A 48 -14.74 -0.40 11.46
N ALA A 49 -13.82 0.56 11.28
CA ALA A 49 -13.37 0.97 9.94
C ALA A 49 -12.77 -0.19 9.16
N MET A 50 -11.91 -1.00 9.79
CA MET A 50 -11.28 -2.16 9.17
C MET A 50 -12.33 -3.18 8.69
N LEU A 51 -13.31 -3.52 9.53
CA LEU A 51 -14.36 -4.48 9.15
C LEU A 51 -15.26 -3.93 8.03
N ARG A 52 -15.57 -2.65 8.06
CA ARG A 52 -16.36 -2.00 7.01
C ARG A 52 -15.59 -1.98 5.68
N GLU A 53 -14.32 -1.54 5.67
CA GLU A 53 -13.50 -1.51 4.45
C GLU A 53 -13.25 -2.93 3.92
N LEU A 54 -13.05 -3.91 4.80
CA LEU A 54 -12.94 -5.32 4.40
C LEU A 54 -14.19 -5.80 3.66
N HIS A 55 -15.38 -5.42 4.15
CA HIS A 55 -16.62 -5.76 3.47
C HIS A 55 -16.79 -4.97 2.17
N GLU A 56 -16.55 -3.66 2.20
CA GLU A 56 -16.74 -2.78 1.05
C GLU A 56 -15.82 -3.15 -0.13
N GLU A 57 -14.55 -3.50 0.14
CA GLU A 57 -13.54 -3.75 -0.90
C GLU A 57 -13.37 -5.23 -1.27
N VAL A 58 -13.66 -6.16 -0.35
CA VAL A 58 -13.33 -7.59 -0.49
C VAL A 58 -14.54 -8.50 -0.27
N GLY A 59 -15.68 -7.96 0.19
CA GLY A 59 -16.93 -8.71 0.40
C GLY A 59 -16.95 -9.55 1.68
N LEU A 60 -15.86 -9.60 2.43
CA LEU A 60 -15.78 -10.45 3.62
C LEU A 60 -16.52 -9.82 4.81
N LYS A 61 -17.17 -10.67 5.60
CA LYS A 61 -17.85 -10.32 6.84
C LYS A 61 -16.98 -10.67 8.05
N PRO A 62 -17.31 -10.15 9.26
CA PRO A 62 -16.54 -10.44 10.47
C PRO A 62 -16.33 -11.94 10.76
N GLU A 63 -17.34 -12.76 10.49
CA GLU A 63 -17.28 -14.23 10.68
C GLU A 63 -16.28 -14.94 9.75
N HIS A 64 -15.93 -14.30 8.63
CA HIS A 64 -14.99 -14.86 7.65
C HIS A 64 -13.52 -14.61 8.03
N VAL A 65 -13.26 -13.84 9.08
CA VAL A 65 -11.89 -13.48 9.44
C VAL A 65 -11.63 -13.56 10.93
N ARG A 66 -10.37 -13.76 11.27
CA ARG A 66 -9.86 -13.63 12.64
C ARG A 66 -8.77 -12.57 12.68
N ILE A 67 -8.89 -11.60 13.57
CA ILE A 67 -7.86 -10.61 13.84
C ILE A 67 -6.72 -11.30 14.58
N LEU A 68 -5.53 -11.31 14.00
CA LEU A 68 -4.32 -11.86 14.61
C LEU A 68 -3.56 -10.79 15.39
N ALA A 69 -3.45 -9.59 14.82
CA ALA A 69 -2.73 -8.48 15.42
C ALA A 69 -3.11 -7.16 14.73
N ARG A 70 -2.67 -6.07 15.33
CA ARG A 70 -2.61 -4.74 14.70
C ARG A 70 -1.30 -4.05 15.05
N THR A 71 -0.91 -3.02 14.30
CA THR A 71 0.22 -2.15 14.66
C THR A 71 -0.08 -1.40 15.96
N ARG A 72 0.96 -1.21 16.78
CA ARG A 72 0.85 -0.49 18.04
C ARG A 72 0.54 0.98 17.79
N ASP A 73 1.29 1.58 16.86
CA ASP A 73 1.27 3.00 16.59
C ASP A 73 0.73 3.32 15.19
N TRP A 74 0.35 4.58 15.01
CA TRP A 74 -0.01 5.13 13.72
C TRP A 74 1.22 5.20 12.81
N LEU A 75 1.18 4.50 11.69
CA LEU A 75 2.18 4.60 10.64
C LEU A 75 1.75 5.68 9.63
N ARG A 76 2.69 6.55 9.24
CA ARG A 76 2.39 7.71 8.40
C ARG A 76 3.15 7.62 7.08
N TYR A 77 2.53 8.13 6.03
CA TYR A 77 3.21 8.44 4.78
C TYR A 77 2.64 9.72 4.17
N GLU A 78 3.51 10.44 3.48
CA GLU A 78 3.12 11.64 2.74
C GLU A 78 2.78 11.25 1.30
N VAL A 79 1.78 11.95 0.74
CA VAL A 79 1.40 11.79 -0.65
C VAL A 79 2.04 12.92 -1.45
N PRO A 80 2.86 12.62 -2.48
CA PRO A 80 3.47 13.64 -3.31
C PRO A 80 2.41 14.57 -3.96
N ASP A 81 2.72 15.85 -4.08
CA ASP A 81 1.77 16.88 -4.51
C ASP A 81 1.08 16.59 -5.84
N HIS A 82 1.78 15.93 -6.77
CA HIS A 82 1.21 15.58 -8.07
C HIS A 82 0.15 14.47 -8.01
N PHE A 83 0.08 13.73 -6.90
CA PHE A 83 -0.98 12.76 -6.62
C PHE A 83 -2.13 13.34 -5.81
N ILE A 84 -1.98 14.57 -5.29
CA ILE A 84 -3.02 15.23 -4.50
C ILE A 84 -3.96 15.98 -5.45
N ARG A 85 -5.28 15.75 -5.26
CA ARG A 85 -6.30 16.52 -6.01
C ARG A 85 -6.14 17.99 -5.76
N LYS A 86 -6.38 18.82 -6.80
CA LYS A 86 -6.19 20.29 -6.75
C LYS A 86 -7.00 20.96 -5.63
N ASP A 87 -8.19 20.46 -5.35
CA ASP A 87 -9.10 20.94 -4.31
C ASP A 87 -8.64 20.61 -2.87
N ALA A 88 -7.78 19.61 -2.72
CA ALA A 88 -7.23 19.19 -1.43
C ALA A 88 -5.81 19.72 -1.16
N ARG A 89 -5.18 20.39 -2.12
CA ARG A 89 -3.81 20.90 -1.97
C ARG A 89 -3.72 21.97 -0.87
N GLY A 90 -2.65 21.88 -0.09
CA GLY A 90 -2.34 22.81 0.99
C GLY A 90 -2.84 22.43 2.38
N HIS A 91 -3.81 21.51 2.48
CA HIS A 91 -4.31 21.00 3.78
C HIS A 91 -4.01 19.52 3.98
N TYR A 92 -4.08 18.75 2.91
CA TYR A 92 -3.84 17.31 2.94
C TYR A 92 -2.36 17.01 2.69
N ARG A 93 -1.71 16.33 3.63
CA ARG A 93 -0.31 15.90 3.52
C ARG A 93 -0.18 14.42 3.16
N GLY A 94 -1.07 13.59 3.68
CA GLY A 94 -0.97 12.16 3.52
C GLY A 94 -1.93 11.40 4.42
N GLN A 95 -1.58 10.18 4.73
CA GLN A 95 -2.38 9.33 5.59
C GLN A 95 -1.59 8.86 6.81
N LYS A 96 -2.29 8.66 7.92
CA LYS A 96 -1.83 7.91 9.09
C LYS A 96 -2.70 6.67 9.23
N GLN A 97 -2.07 5.52 9.39
CA GLN A 97 -2.74 4.22 9.30
C GLN A 97 -2.48 3.34 10.51
N ILE A 98 -3.52 2.70 11.02
CA ILE A 98 -3.42 1.48 11.84
C ILE A 98 -3.57 0.29 10.90
N TRP A 99 -2.62 -0.63 10.95
CA TRP A 99 -2.62 -1.82 10.13
C TRP A 99 -3.09 -3.03 10.91
N PHE A 100 -3.95 -3.82 10.30
CA PHE A 100 -4.48 -5.07 10.86
C PHE A 100 -3.95 -6.27 10.09
N LEU A 101 -3.56 -7.31 10.82
CA LEU A 101 -3.25 -8.62 10.29
C LEU A 101 -4.43 -9.55 10.55
N LEU A 102 -5.04 -10.03 9.49
CA LEU A 102 -6.22 -10.89 9.54
C LEU A 102 -5.91 -12.27 8.97
N ARG A 103 -6.57 -13.29 9.48
CA ARG A 103 -6.60 -14.63 8.91
C ARG A 103 -7.95 -14.88 8.27
N LEU A 104 -7.98 -15.28 7.00
CA LEU A 104 -9.18 -15.80 6.35
C LEU A 104 -9.54 -17.14 7.01
N MET A 105 -10.74 -17.21 7.54
CA MET A 105 -11.31 -18.41 8.16
C MET A 105 -12.27 -19.13 7.21
N GLY A 106 -12.76 -18.44 6.19
CA GLY A 106 -13.59 -18.95 5.11
C GLY A 106 -12.78 -19.48 3.94
N HIS A 107 -13.39 -19.46 2.78
CA HIS A 107 -12.83 -19.92 1.50
C HIS A 107 -12.57 -18.75 0.55
N ASP A 108 -11.77 -18.98 -0.48
CA ASP A 108 -11.54 -17.98 -1.55
C ASP A 108 -12.85 -17.61 -2.27
N SER A 109 -13.86 -18.48 -2.25
CA SER A 109 -15.19 -18.21 -2.80
C SER A 109 -16.00 -17.17 -2.00
N ASP A 110 -15.59 -16.86 -0.77
CA ASP A 110 -16.25 -15.84 0.05
C ASP A 110 -15.76 -14.43 -0.30
N LEU A 111 -14.70 -14.32 -1.11
CA LEU A 111 -14.17 -13.06 -1.63
C LEU A 111 -15.08 -12.55 -2.76
N ASP A 112 -15.66 -11.38 -2.57
CA ASP A 112 -16.50 -10.72 -3.56
C ASP A 112 -16.11 -9.24 -3.73
N LEU A 113 -15.40 -8.94 -4.81
CA LEU A 113 -14.97 -7.57 -5.14
C LEU A 113 -16.13 -6.66 -5.59
N ARG A 114 -17.32 -7.21 -5.73
CA ARG A 114 -18.53 -6.49 -6.16
C ARG A 114 -19.64 -6.55 -5.12
N ALA A 115 -19.28 -6.82 -3.86
CA ALA A 115 -20.22 -6.86 -2.75
C ALA A 115 -20.95 -5.53 -2.52
N THR A 116 -20.40 -4.42 -3.04
CA THR A 116 -20.99 -3.08 -2.97
C THR A 116 -21.03 -2.39 -4.35
N ASP A 117 -21.79 -1.31 -4.45
CA ASP A 117 -21.93 -0.54 -5.70
C ASP A 117 -20.66 0.27 -6.06
N HIS A 118 -19.69 0.33 -5.18
CA HIS A 118 -18.45 1.10 -5.35
C HIS A 118 -17.20 0.21 -5.22
N PRO A 119 -16.98 -0.72 -6.16
CA PRO A 119 -15.82 -1.62 -6.10
C PRO A 119 -14.50 -0.84 -6.21
N GLU A 120 -13.53 -1.17 -5.35
CA GLU A 120 -12.18 -0.58 -5.40
C GLU A 120 -11.23 -1.43 -6.27
N PHE A 121 -11.46 -2.74 -6.34
CA PHE A 121 -10.61 -3.68 -7.07
C PHE A 121 -11.36 -4.34 -8.24
N ASP A 122 -10.65 -4.64 -9.34
CA ASP A 122 -11.15 -5.41 -10.47
C ASP A 122 -10.54 -6.81 -10.58
N ALA A 123 -9.47 -7.07 -9.85
CA ALA A 123 -8.82 -8.36 -9.73
C ALA A 123 -8.10 -8.49 -8.40
N TRP A 124 -7.81 -9.73 -8.02
CA TRP A 124 -7.01 -10.02 -6.83
C TRP A 124 -6.19 -11.29 -7.03
N ARG A 125 -5.18 -11.47 -6.16
CA ARG A 125 -4.37 -12.68 -6.09
C ARG A 125 -3.76 -12.85 -4.71
N TRP A 126 -3.33 -14.07 -4.39
CA TRP A 126 -2.46 -14.34 -3.26
C TRP A 126 -1.01 -14.12 -3.65
N ASN A 127 -0.25 -13.47 -2.79
CA ASN A 127 1.19 -13.29 -2.95
C ASN A 127 1.92 -13.76 -1.69
N GLU A 128 3.18 -14.13 -1.84
CA GLU A 128 4.07 -14.32 -0.71
C GLU A 128 4.15 -13.02 0.12
N TYR A 129 4.28 -13.16 1.44
CA TYR A 129 4.11 -12.09 2.42
C TYR A 129 4.88 -10.80 2.10
N TRP A 130 6.09 -10.90 1.56
CA TRP A 130 6.97 -9.77 1.30
C TRP A 130 6.88 -9.21 -0.13
N VAL A 131 6.29 -9.90 -1.05
CA VAL A 131 6.16 -9.49 -2.46
C VAL A 131 5.50 -8.12 -2.64
N PRO A 132 4.51 -7.71 -1.84
CA PRO A 132 3.93 -6.37 -1.90
C PRO A 132 4.94 -5.21 -1.82
N LEU A 133 6.07 -5.39 -1.13
CA LEU A 133 7.11 -4.34 -1.05
C LEU A 133 7.79 -4.05 -2.39
N GLU A 134 7.82 -5.03 -3.30
CA GLU A 134 8.39 -4.86 -4.64
C GLU A 134 7.40 -4.18 -5.60
N LEU A 135 6.11 -4.34 -5.33
CA LEU A 135 5.04 -4.01 -6.28
C LEU A 135 4.27 -2.74 -5.92
N VAL A 136 4.38 -2.28 -4.67
CA VAL A 136 3.66 -1.09 -4.22
C VAL A 136 4.31 0.17 -4.78
N ILE A 137 3.50 1.19 -5.02
CA ILE A 137 3.97 2.52 -5.43
C ILE A 137 4.97 3.07 -4.40
N GLU A 138 6.03 3.72 -4.89
CA GLU A 138 7.22 4.08 -4.12
C GLU A 138 6.90 4.84 -2.81
N PHE A 139 6.06 5.87 -2.86
CA PHE A 139 5.76 6.67 -1.68
C PHE A 139 5.00 5.92 -0.56
N LYS A 140 4.49 4.70 -0.83
CA LYS A 140 3.89 3.82 0.17
C LYS A 140 4.84 2.73 0.66
N ARG A 141 6.02 2.58 0.08
CA ARG A 141 6.90 1.45 0.37
C ARG A 141 7.31 1.41 1.83
N ASP A 142 7.69 2.54 2.40
CA ASP A 142 8.14 2.62 3.80
C ASP A 142 7.04 2.25 4.80
N VAL A 143 5.82 2.75 4.62
CA VAL A 143 4.71 2.40 5.50
C VAL A 143 4.34 0.92 5.38
N TYR A 144 4.42 0.33 4.18
CA TYR A 144 4.22 -1.10 3.98
C TYR A 144 5.32 -1.92 4.66
N GLN A 145 6.58 -1.49 4.53
CA GLN A 145 7.72 -2.16 5.19
C GLN A 145 7.57 -2.13 6.71
N MET A 146 7.21 -1.00 7.30
CA MET A 146 6.97 -0.88 8.74
C MET A 146 5.84 -1.81 9.19
N ALA A 147 4.69 -1.78 8.50
CA ALA A 147 3.54 -2.61 8.83
C ALA A 147 3.85 -4.10 8.72
N LEU A 148 4.40 -4.54 7.58
CA LEU A 148 4.76 -5.94 7.35
C LEU A 148 5.81 -6.42 8.35
N SER A 149 6.83 -5.61 8.66
CA SER A 149 7.88 -5.97 9.62
C SER A 149 7.35 -6.10 11.05
N GLU A 150 6.49 -5.19 11.49
CA GLU A 150 5.89 -5.25 12.82
C GLU A 150 4.96 -6.47 12.96
N LEU A 151 4.16 -6.75 11.93
CA LEU A 151 3.13 -7.78 11.98
C LEU A 151 3.66 -9.19 11.66
N ALA A 152 4.81 -9.33 10.98
CA ALA A 152 5.44 -10.62 10.67
C ALA A 152 5.72 -11.48 11.93
N ARG A 153 5.94 -10.87 13.09
CA ARG A 153 6.19 -11.58 14.35
C ARG A 153 5.01 -12.44 14.83
N PHE A 154 3.81 -12.18 14.32
CA PHE A 154 2.60 -12.94 14.63
C PHE A 154 2.35 -14.09 13.64
N LEU A 155 3.21 -14.24 12.64
CA LEU A 155 3.17 -15.39 11.74
C LEU A 155 3.91 -16.57 12.38
N PRO A 156 3.43 -17.82 12.18
CA PRO A 156 4.24 -18.98 12.48
C PRO A 156 5.58 -18.87 11.75
N ARG A 157 6.67 -19.32 12.37
CA ARG A 157 8.02 -19.30 11.78
C ARG A 157 8.04 -20.17 10.50
N VAL A 158 7.63 -19.60 9.39
CA VAL A 158 7.88 -20.11 8.05
C VAL A 158 9.05 -19.29 7.53
N ASN A 159 10.17 -19.95 7.25
CA ASN A 159 11.44 -19.45 6.73
C ASN A 159 11.42 -17.98 6.26
N HIS A 160 11.66 -17.06 7.20
CA HIS A 160 11.79 -15.64 6.91
C HIS A 160 13.13 -15.36 6.23
N HIS A 161 13.33 -15.88 5.03
CA HIS A 161 14.42 -15.42 4.19
C HIS A 161 14.02 -14.07 3.61
N ASN A 162 14.16 -13.05 4.46
CA ASN A 162 13.92 -11.68 4.06
C ASN A 162 15.13 -11.19 3.27
N ARG A 163 15.16 -11.48 1.95
CA ARG A 163 16.15 -10.92 1.03
C ARG A 163 16.06 -9.39 0.92
N PHE A 164 14.93 -8.80 1.34
CA PHE A 164 14.71 -7.34 1.29
C PHE A 164 15.41 -6.58 2.41
N LEU A 165 15.51 -7.15 3.61
CA LEU A 165 16.28 -6.52 4.71
C LEU A 165 17.79 -6.55 4.46
N ARG A 166 18.29 -7.43 3.56
CA ARG A 166 19.71 -7.48 3.22
C ARG A 166 20.14 -6.44 2.18
N SER A 167 19.23 -5.92 1.35
CA SER A 167 19.52 -4.87 0.37
C SER A 167 19.81 -3.51 1.01
N GLY A 168 19.18 -3.19 2.15
CA GLY A 168 19.39 -1.91 2.83
C GLY A 168 20.69 -1.80 3.64
N MET A 169 21.42 -2.90 3.86
CA MET A 169 22.67 -2.91 4.64
C MET A 169 23.95 -2.85 3.80
N ARG A 170 23.85 -2.83 2.46
CA ARG A 170 25.03 -2.87 1.59
C ARG A 170 25.53 -1.54 1.06
N THR A 171 24.94 -0.41 1.44
CA THR A 171 25.36 0.90 0.94
C THR A 171 26.08 1.79 1.96
N ARG A 172 26.75 1.21 2.98
CA ARG A 172 27.66 1.99 3.83
C ARG A 172 28.88 1.16 4.22
N GLN A 173 29.76 0.89 3.23
CA GLN A 173 31.19 0.61 3.42
C GLN A 173 31.81 0.37 2.03
N HIS A 174 32.33 1.41 1.45
CA HIS A 174 33.57 1.46 0.65
C HIS A 174 33.60 2.75 -0.17
N ASP A 175 34.14 3.78 0.43
CA ASP A 175 34.87 4.81 -0.26
C ASP A 175 35.99 5.23 0.69
N ASP A 176 37.11 4.57 0.54
CA ASP A 176 38.44 5.11 0.75
C ASP A 176 39.45 4.07 0.23
N GLU A 177 39.97 4.30 -0.94
CA GLU A 177 41.38 4.10 -1.32
C GLU A 177 41.57 4.48 -2.79
N GLY A 178 42.43 5.42 -2.96
CA GLY A 178 42.76 6.03 -4.25
C GLY A 178 43.58 5.13 -5.19
N GLY A 179 43.65 5.51 -6.46
CA GLY A 179 44.54 4.90 -7.44
C GLY A 179 44.20 5.30 -8.87
N ASP A 180 44.88 6.35 -9.33
CA ASP A 180 45.36 6.70 -10.66
C ASP A 180 44.65 6.21 -11.93
N LEU A 181 44.48 7.24 -12.79
CA LEU A 181 44.13 7.19 -14.22
C LEU A 181 45.14 6.45 -15.10
N PRO A 182 44.83 6.05 -16.36
CA PRO A 182 44.95 7.03 -17.44
C PRO A 182 43.90 6.99 -18.58
N TYR A 183 43.84 8.10 -19.26
CA TYR A 183 43.22 8.45 -20.54
C TYR A 183 43.20 7.39 -21.64
N SER A 184 42.07 7.35 -22.39
CA SER A 184 42.16 7.39 -23.88
C SER A 184 40.80 7.76 -24.49
N GLU A 185 40.94 8.59 -25.53
CA GLU A 185 39.90 9.26 -26.32
C GLU A 185 39.12 8.33 -27.27
N ALA A 186 38.03 8.87 -27.69
CA ALA A 186 37.47 8.89 -29.05
C ALA A 186 36.15 8.16 -29.31
N GLY A 187 35.17 8.92 -29.72
CA GLY A 187 34.43 8.65 -30.93
C GLY A 187 32.90 8.68 -30.89
N HIS A 188 32.39 9.84 -31.18
CA HIS A 188 31.33 10.17 -32.17
C HIS A 188 29.95 9.49 -32.16
N THR A 189 28.95 10.36 -31.98
CA THR A 189 27.67 10.54 -32.69
C THR A 189 26.67 9.40 -32.78
N ASP A 190 25.42 9.59 -32.34
CA ASP A 190 24.32 10.00 -33.25
C ASP A 190 23.03 10.34 -32.49
N HIS A 191 22.27 11.23 -33.10
CA HIS A 191 21.01 11.78 -32.68
C HIS A 191 19.86 10.78 -32.72
N GLY A 192 18.98 10.84 -31.73
CA GLY A 192 17.68 10.18 -31.78
C GLY A 192 16.69 10.82 -30.83
N THR A 193 16.06 11.87 -31.30
CA THR A 193 14.92 12.55 -30.65
C THR A 193 13.72 11.61 -30.66
N LEU A 194 13.22 11.26 -29.49
CA LEU A 194 11.87 10.74 -29.34
C LEU A 194 11.12 11.53 -28.26
N GLN A 195 10.08 12.20 -28.68
CA GLN A 195 9.15 12.96 -27.85
C GLN A 195 8.35 12.01 -26.95
N PRO A 196 7.97 12.44 -25.72
CA PRO A 196 7.06 11.67 -24.88
C PRO A 196 5.61 11.88 -25.33
N SER A 197 4.92 10.77 -25.52
CA SER A 197 3.48 10.77 -25.68
C SER A 197 2.81 10.96 -24.33
N ASP A 198 1.96 11.97 -24.25
CA ASP A 198 1.02 12.23 -23.17
C ASP A 198 0.15 11.00 -22.90
N GLY A 199 0.27 10.46 -21.72
CA GLY A 199 -0.57 9.38 -21.19
C GLY A 199 -1.15 9.80 -19.85
N ASP A 200 -2.37 10.28 -19.93
CA ASP A 200 -3.27 10.65 -18.84
C ASP A 200 -3.28 9.61 -17.72
N THR A 201 -2.70 9.92 -16.57
CA THR A 201 -2.79 9.07 -15.38
C THR A 201 -3.67 9.75 -14.33
N LEU A 202 -4.97 9.66 -14.54
CA LEU A 202 -5.97 9.94 -13.52
C LEU A 202 -5.98 8.80 -12.49
N LEU A 203 -5.60 9.13 -11.26
CA LEU A 203 -5.87 8.28 -10.09
C LEU A 203 -7.30 8.62 -9.58
N PRO A 204 -8.28 7.77 -9.76
CA PRO A 204 -9.55 7.87 -9.05
C PRO A 204 -9.46 7.13 -7.71
N GLY A 205 -10.07 7.69 -6.67
CA GLY A 205 -10.34 6.96 -5.44
C GLY A 205 -9.80 7.55 -4.16
N LEU A 206 -9.98 8.86 -3.95
CA LEU A 206 -10.25 9.38 -2.63
C LEU A 206 -11.78 9.40 -2.52
N GLY A 207 -12.33 8.54 -1.65
CA GLY A 207 -13.74 8.28 -1.53
C GLY A 207 -14.63 9.52 -1.66
N HIS A 208 -15.61 9.40 -2.50
CA HIS A 208 -16.70 10.34 -2.66
C HIS A 208 -17.44 10.47 -1.32
N VAL A 209 -17.46 11.66 -0.75
CA VAL A 209 -18.38 12.03 0.32
C VAL A 209 -19.66 12.48 -0.39
N PRO A 210 -20.81 11.83 -0.20
CA PRO A 210 -22.08 12.39 -0.70
C PRO A 210 -22.36 13.70 0.03
N GLY A 211 -22.58 14.76 -0.71
CA GLY A 211 -23.11 16.01 -0.20
C GLY A 211 -24.52 15.73 0.37
N THR A 212 -24.73 16.17 1.59
CA THR A 212 -26.08 16.31 2.16
C THR A 212 -26.69 17.55 1.55
N ASP A 213 -27.67 17.36 0.66
CA ASP A 213 -28.72 18.35 0.43
C ASP A 213 -29.77 18.18 1.54
N HIS A 214 -30.03 19.31 2.23
CA HIS A 214 -31.00 19.64 3.26
C HIS A 214 -30.74 19.12 4.67
#